data_5e8c9a68d0af2832b9080afff0a4e59c
#
_entry.id   5e8c9a68d0af2832b9080afff0a4e59c
#
_cell.length_a   1.000
_cell.length_b   1.000
_cell.length_c   1.000
_cell.angle_alpha   90.00
_cell.angle_beta   90.00
_cell.angle_gamma   90.00
#
_symmetry.space_group_name_H-M   'P 1'
#
loop_
_entity.id
_entity.type
_entity.pdbx_description
1 polymer ?
#
loop_
_entity_poly.entity_id
_entity_poly.type
_entity_poly.pdbx_seq_one_letter_code
_entity_poly.pdbx_strand_id
1 'polypeptide(L)'
;MSQPFRVHLLGFSEFERTALGSYFRLASNRVPCFQQVANAADAHFLVVDADQPGAVRAAQAAGRLAQAVFIGAQAPDGAAAWMARPIDPLHVLRELDALAAALMPAPRPAPAGNGAVRTVIQPPRPGQPPPRRFNGTAEERIGVPQAAPPPPQPAGRNALLVDDSEVALRFLESKLQPYGLRTARAGTSVQAIEMLRQRRFDFVFLDIELGQQSPLDGIALCHQIKRAQALPAGQPLPVVTLVSAHATDIDRVRGALAGADAYLGKPLDDRALAQVLVDHGVKAAAPA
;
A
#
# COMPACT_ATOMS: atom_id res chain seq x y z
N MET A 1 -11.09 -31.81 6.50
CA MET A 1 -10.81 -30.45 6.06
C MET A 1 -11.26 -29.52 7.18
N SER A 2 -10.36 -28.68 7.71
CA SER A 2 -10.72 -27.73 8.76
C SER A 2 -11.67 -26.68 8.18
N GLN A 3 -12.74 -26.33 8.95
CA GLN A 3 -13.65 -25.26 8.51
C GLN A 3 -12.89 -23.92 8.42
N PRO A 4 -13.18 -23.10 7.40
CA PRO A 4 -12.56 -21.79 7.28
C PRO A 4 -12.98 -20.86 8.43
N PHE A 5 -12.04 -20.04 8.91
CA PHE A 5 -12.39 -18.93 9.79
C PHE A 5 -13.13 -17.85 9.00
N ARG A 6 -14.22 -17.36 9.56
CA ARG A 6 -15.06 -16.32 8.94
C ARG A 6 -14.53 -14.95 9.34
N VAL A 7 -14.36 -14.08 8.34
CA VAL A 7 -13.82 -12.72 8.49
C VAL A 7 -14.80 -11.71 7.91
N HIS A 8 -15.15 -10.68 8.68
CA HIS A 8 -15.93 -9.55 8.20
C HIS A 8 -15.03 -8.30 8.03
N LEU A 9 -15.21 -7.61 6.89
CA LEU A 9 -14.47 -6.42 6.52
C LEU A 9 -15.31 -5.18 6.83
N LEU A 10 -14.89 -4.35 7.79
CA LEU A 10 -15.66 -3.24 8.32
C LEU A 10 -15.01 -1.89 7.96
N GLY A 11 -15.77 -0.99 7.33
CA GLY A 11 -15.33 0.36 6.98
C GLY A 11 -14.61 0.51 5.64
N PHE A 12 -14.30 -0.59 4.96
CA PHE A 12 -13.63 -0.58 3.66
C PHE A 12 -14.58 -0.22 2.52
N SER A 13 -14.05 0.37 1.45
CA SER A 13 -14.75 0.55 0.20
C SER A 13 -15.16 -0.79 -0.41
N GLU A 14 -16.13 -0.78 -1.33
CA GLU A 14 -16.56 -1.99 -2.04
C GLU A 14 -15.40 -2.64 -2.81
N PHE A 15 -14.55 -1.82 -3.40
CA PHE A 15 -13.37 -2.24 -4.12
C PHE A 15 -12.37 -2.97 -3.19
N GLU A 16 -12.01 -2.37 -2.05
CA GLU A 16 -11.10 -2.98 -1.07
C GLU A 16 -11.67 -4.30 -0.51
N ARG A 17 -12.98 -4.34 -0.22
CA ARG A 17 -13.66 -5.57 0.22
C ARG A 17 -13.58 -6.67 -0.82
N THR A 18 -13.82 -6.33 -2.10
CA THR A 18 -13.75 -7.29 -3.20
C THR A 18 -12.34 -7.82 -3.40
N ALA A 19 -11.34 -6.94 -3.33
CA ALA A 19 -9.93 -7.29 -3.47
C ALA A 19 -9.46 -8.22 -2.33
N LEU A 20 -9.72 -7.86 -1.06
CA LEU A 20 -9.40 -8.72 0.10
C LEU A 20 -10.13 -10.05 0.07
N GLY A 21 -11.41 -10.06 -0.29
CA GLY A 21 -12.20 -11.29 -0.44
C GLY A 21 -11.65 -12.20 -1.55
N SER A 22 -11.17 -11.63 -2.65
CA SER A 22 -10.50 -12.38 -3.71
C SER A 22 -9.19 -12.99 -3.21
N TYR A 23 -8.43 -12.23 -2.43
CA TYR A 23 -7.21 -12.73 -1.82
C TYR A 23 -7.46 -13.90 -0.84
N PHE A 24 -8.48 -13.83 0.01
CA PHE A 24 -8.85 -14.96 0.88
C PHE A 24 -9.23 -16.21 0.07
N ARG A 25 -9.89 -16.05 -1.08
CA ARG A 25 -10.19 -17.18 -1.98
C ARG A 25 -8.91 -17.78 -2.60
N LEU A 26 -7.97 -16.94 -3.06
CA LEU A 26 -6.68 -17.40 -3.59
C LEU A 26 -5.88 -18.16 -2.52
N ALA A 27 -5.96 -17.72 -1.26
CA ALA A 27 -5.30 -18.33 -0.13
C ALA A 27 -6.09 -19.48 0.53
N SER A 28 -7.13 -20.02 -0.10
CA SER A 28 -8.02 -21.05 0.49
C SER A 28 -7.34 -22.40 0.76
N ASN A 29 -6.24 -22.71 0.06
CA ASN A 29 -5.51 -23.97 0.19
C ASN A 29 -4.56 -24.03 1.40
N ARG A 30 -4.46 -22.96 2.20
CA ARG A 30 -3.64 -22.90 3.42
C ARG A 30 -4.41 -23.29 4.68
N VAL A 31 -3.69 -23.58 5.76
CA VAL A 31 -4.26 -23.82 7.10
C VAL A 31 -3.54 -22.91 8.09
N PRO A 32 -4.31 -22.07 8.84
CA PRO A 32 -5.74 -21.84 8.73
C PRO A 32 -6.12 -21.12 7.43
N CYS A 33 -7.33 -21.33 6.94
CA CYS A 33 -7.89 -20.58 5.81
C CYS A 33 -9.01 -19.65 6.29
N PHE A 34 -9.25 -18.57 5.53
CA PHE A 34 -10.17 -17.51 5.88
C PHE A 34 -11.20 -17.32 4.77
N GLN A 35 -12.44 -17.00 5.16
CA GLN A 35 -13.53 -16.72 4.24
C GLN A 35 -14.23 -15.43 4.64
N GLN A 36 -14.43 -14.53 3.69
CA GLN A 36 -15.20 -13.31 3.90
C GLN A 36 -16.68 -13.62 4.11
N VAL A 37 -17.29 -12.97 5.10
CA VAL A 37 -18.74 -13.02 5.37
C VAL A 37 -19.35 -11.62 5.34
N ALA A 38 -20.65 -11.56 5.03
CA ALA A 38 -21.36 -10.30 4.89
C ALA A 38 -21.65 -9.61 6.23
N ASN A 39 -21.91 -10.39 7.29
CA ASN A 39 -22.34 -9.87 8.59
C ASN A 39 -21.24 -10.05 9.63
N ALA A 40 -21.04 -9.01 10.46
CA ALA A 40 -20.08 -9.05 11.56
C ALA A 40 -20.47 -10.09 12.64
N ALA A 41 -21.77 -10.35 12.83
CA ALA A 41 -22.26 -11.33 13.79
C ALA A 41 -21.84 -12.77 13.45
N ASP A 42 -21.68 -13.08 12.17
CA ASP A 42 -21.29 -14.41 11.68
C ASP A 42 -19.77 -14.61 11.64
N ALA A 43 -18.99 -13.55 11.86
CA ALA A 43 -17.56 -13.57 11.72
C ALA A 43 -16.86 -14.03 13.02
N HIS A 44 -15.76 -14.77 12.89
CA HIS A 44 -14.83 -15.07 13.97
C HIS A 44 -13.89 -13.88 14.21
N PHE A 45 -13.45 -13.22 13.12
CA PHE A 45 -12.55 -12.08 13.15
C PHE A 45 -13.12 -10.90 12.37
N LEU A 46 -12.66 -9.71 12.74
CA LEU A 46 -12.91 -8.48 12.00
C LEU A 46 -11.61 -7.98 11.39
N VAL A 47 -11.67 -7.42 10.18
CA VAL A 47 -10.64 -6.52 9.66
C VAL A 47 -11.32 -5.16 9.54
N VAL A 48 -10.74 -4.15 10.17
CA VAL A 48 -11.39 -2.85 10.40
C VAL A 48 -10.55 -1.72 9.80
N ASP A 49 -11.15 -0.88 8.99
CA ASP A 49 -10.50 0.35 8.52
C ASP A 49 -10.43 1.35 9.70
N ALA A 50 -9.22 1.53 10.25
CA ALA A 50 -8.96 2.43 11.38
C ALA A 50 -9.05 3.91 10.99
N ASP A 51 -8.98 4.25 9.70
CA ASP A 51 -9.17 5.60 9.19
C ASP A 51 -10.66 5.99 9.11
N GLN A 52 -11.58 5.04 9.39
CA GLN A 52 -13.03 5.25 9.46
C GLN A 52 -13.51 5.22 10.92
N PRO A 53 -13.73 6.39 11.56
CA PRO A 53 -14.12 6.44 12.98
C PRO A 53 -15.41 5.67 13.30
N GLY A 54 -16.32 5.56 12.32
CA GLY A 54 -17.56 4.78 12.47
C GLY A 54 -17.30 3.29 12.60
N ALA A 55 -16.35 2.75 11.80
CA ALA A 55 -15.97 1.34 11.85
C ALA A 55 -15.26 0.99 13.17
N VAL A 56 -14.37 1.86 13.62
CA VAL A 56 -13.69 1.69 14.92
C VAL A 56 -14.69 1.66 16.07
N ARG A 57 -15.61 2.64 16.14
CA ARG A 57 -16.67 2.67 17.17
C ARG A 57 -17.56 1.44 17.12
N ALA A 58 -17.91 0.93 15.95
CA ALA A 58 -18.72 -0.28 15.81
C ALA A 58 -17.98 -1.52 16.36
N ALA A 59 -16.69 -1.67 16.08
CA ALA A 59 -15.88 -2.75 16.63
C ALA A 59 -15.73 -2.64 18.16
N GLN A 60 -15.56 -1.42 18.69
CA GLN A 60 -15.51 -1.14 20.13
C GLN A 60 -16.83 -1.46 20.83
N ALA A 61 -17.96 -0.97 20.29
CA ALA A 61 -19.29 -1.21 20.84
C ALA A 61 -19.66 -2.70 20.85
N ALA A 62 -19.15 -3.47 19.87
CA ALA A 62 -19.30 -4.92 19.83
C ALA A 62 -18.37 -5.67 20.81
N GLY A 63 -17.47 -5.00 21.50
CA GLY A 63 -16.49 -5.62 22.41
C GLY A 63 -15.46 -6.52 21.71
N ARG A 64 -15.19 -6.28 20.41
CA ARG A 64 -14.43 -7.20 19.54
C ARG A 64 -13.02 -6.73 19.18
N LEU A 65 -12.44 -5.82 19.97
CA LEU A 65 -11.09 -5.30 19.69
C LEU A 65 -10.01 -6.39 19.69
N ALA A 66 -10.13 -7.38 20.58
CA ALA A 66 -9.18 -8.49 20.68
C ALA A 66 -9.29 -9.51 19.51
N GLN A 67 -10.35 -9.43 18.72
CA GLN A 67 -10.60 -10.30 17.55
C GLN A 67 -10.55 -9.52 16.25
N ALA A 68 -9.93 -8.34 16.28
CA ALA A 68 -9.89 -7.44 15.14
C ALA A 68 -8.46 -7.09 14.74
N VAL A 69 -8.22 -7.07 13.42
CA VAL A 69 -7.03 -6.48 12.80
C VAL A 69 -7.41 -5.08 12.30
N PHE A 70 -6.75 -4.05 12.79
CA PHE A 70 -6.99 -2.68 12.39
C PHE A 70 -6.00 -2.25 11.32
N ILE A 71 -6.48 -1.56 10.28
CA ILE A 71 -5.64 -1.07 9.17
C ILE A 71 -5.86 0.44 9.03
N GLY A 72 -4.82 1.25 9.18
CA GLY A 72 -4.91 2.70 9.06
C GLY A 72 -3.74 3.44 9.66
N ALA A 73 -3.86 4.77 9.73
CA ALA A 73 -2.77 5.65 10.17
C ALA A 73 -2.39 5.46 11.65
N GLN A 74 -3.34 5.06 12.50
CA GLN A 74 -3.13 4.88 13.94
C GLN A 74 -3.88 3.65 14.45
N ALA A 75 -3.25 2.96 15.42
CA ALA A 75 -3.91 1.90 16.16
C ALA A 75 -4.94 2.49 17.13
N PRO A 76 -6.19 2.00 17.19
CA PRO A 76 -7.10 2.36 18.26
C PRO A 76 -6.64 1.75 19.60
N ASP A 77 -6.95 2.43 20.71
CA ASP A 77 -6.63 1.95 22.04
C ASP A 77 -7.26 0.57 22.29
N GLY A 78 -6.44 -0.38 22.75
CA GLY A 78 -6.86 -1.75 23.01
C GLY A 78 -6.90 -2.67 21.79
N ALA A 79 -6.40 -2.23 20.62
CA ALA A 79 -6.24 -3.09 19.46
C ALA A 79 -5.23 -4.22 19.71
N ALA A 80 -5.62 -5.47 19.44
CA ALA A 80 -4.73 -6.63 19.54
C ALA A 80 -3.78 -6.73 18.34
N ALA A 81 -4.22 -6.29 17.16
CA ALA A 81 -3.44 -6.30 15.92
C ALA A 81 -3.69 -5.01 15.13
N TRP A 82 -2.62 -4.43 14.59
CA TRP A 82 -2.68 -3.23 13.78
C TRP A 82 -1.59 -3.23 12.72
N MET A 83 -1.92 -2.62 11.57
CA MET A 83 -0.97 -2.38 10.49
C MET A 83 -1.26 -1.05 9.81
N ALA A 84 -0.18 -0.40 9.32
CA ALA A 84 -0.29 0.81 8.53
C ALA A 84 -0.75 0.50 7.10
N ARG A 85 -1.33 1.50 6.41
CA ARG A 85 -1.53 1.43 4.96
C ARG A 85 -0.18 1.63 4.22
N PRO A 86 0.00 1.06 3.01
CA PRO A 86 -0.99 0.37 2.17
C PRO A 86 -1.38 -1.00 2.71
N ILE A 87 -2.58 -1.47 2.34
CA ILE A 87 -3.07 -2.79 2.75
C ILE A 87 -2.20 -3.86 2.09
N ASP A 88 -1.43 -4.58 2.89
CA ASP A 88 -0.72 -5.78 2.45
C ASP A 88 -1.52 -7.04 2.82
N PRO A 89 -2.13 -7.73 1.85
CA PRO A 89 -2.95 -8.91 2.11
C PRO A 89 -2.18 -10.05 2.81
N LEU A 90 -0.87 -10.17 2.57
CA LEU A 90 -0.03 -11.15 3.28
C LEU A 90 0.10 -10.81 4.76
N HIS A 91 0.28 -9.52 5.07
CA HIS A 91 0.34 -9.06 6.46
C HIS A 91 -1.02 -9.25 7.15
N VAL A 92 -2.13 -8.93 6.47
CA VAL A 92 -3.48 -9.21 7.00
C VAL A 92 -3.64 -10.68 7.37
N LEU A 93 -3.20 -11.61 6.50
CA LEU A 93 -3.25 -13.04 6.82
C LEU A 93 -2.38 -13.43 8.01
N ARG A 94 -1.18 -12.86 8.16
CA ARG A 94 -0.31 -13.14 9.30
C ARG A 94 -0.93 -12.72 10.63
N GLU A 95 -1.55 -11.54 10.65
CA GLU A 95 -2.26 -11.06 11.83
C GLU A 95 -3.49 -11.92 12.15
N LEU A 96 -4.24 -12.32 11.13
CA LEU A 96 -5.37 -13.25 11.31
C LEU A 96 -4.90 -14.64 11.77
N ASP A 97 -3.73 -15.12 11.32
CA ASP A 97 -3.13 -16.38 11.80
C ASP A 97 -2.78 -16.28 13.29
N ALA A 98 -2.20 -15.17 13.72
CA ALA A 98 -1.87 -14.93 15.12
C ALA A 98 -3.12 -14.92 16.00
N LEU A 99 -4.20 -14.25 15.54
CA LEU A 99 -5.49 -14.25 16.24
C LEU A 99 -6.14 -15.64 16.24
N ALA A 100 -6.05 -16.40 15.15
CA ALA A 100 -6.57 -17.76 15.08
C ALA A 100 -5.82 -18.72 16.03
N ALA A 101 -4.50 -18.59 16.10
CA ALA A 101 -3.67 -19.38 17.03
C ALA A 101 -4.02 -19.09 18.50
N ALA A 102 -4.36 -17.85 18.84
CA ALA A 102 -4.80 -17.47 20.19
C ALA A 102 -6.18 -18.06 20.57
N LEU A 103 -7.03 -18.36 19.60
CA LEU A 103 -8.33 -18.99 19.82
C LEU A 103 -8.26 -20.52 19.88
N MET A 104 -7.19 -21.13 19.35
CA MET A 104 -7.02 -22.58 19.43
C MET A 104 -6.46 -22.94 20.81
N PRO A 105 -7.04 -23.90 21.55
CA PRO A 105 -6.45 -24.36 22.80
C PRO A 105 -5.06 -24.87 22.51
N ALA A 106 -4.07 -24.39 23.28
CA ALA A 106 -2.69 -24.86 23.18
C ALA A 106 -2.66 -26.40 23.20
N PRO A 107 -1.89 -27.06 22.31
CA PRO A 107 -1.72 -28.49 22.37
C PRO A 107 -1.23 -28.84 23.77
N ARG A 108 -1.91 -29.77 24.47
CA ARG A 108 -1.48 -30.25 25.80
C ARG A 108 0.01 -30.63 25.68
N PRO A 109 0.88 -30.07 26.51
CA PRO A 109 2.28 -30.49 26.50
C PRO A 109 2.33 -31.98 26.78
N ALA A 110 3.01 -32.71 25.89
CA ALA A 110 3.38 -34.10 26.16
C ALA A 110 4.15 -34.15 27.48
N PRO A 111 4.01 -35.24 28.31
CA PRO A 111 4.68 -35.31 29.59
C PRO A 111 6.20 -35.16 29.39
N ALA A 112 6.76 -34.19 30.08
CA ALA A 112 8.16 -33.82 30.03
C ALA A 112 9.06 -34.98 30.43
N GLY A 113 9.84 -35.47 29.46
CA GLY A 113 11.07 -36.20 29.74
C GLY A 113 12.08 -35.19 30.31
N ASN A 114 12.64 -35.56 31.44
CA ASN A 114 13.66 -34.83 32.20
C ASN A 114 14.87 -34.44 31.34
N GLY A 115 15.30 -33.20 31.48
CA GLY A 115 16.67 -32.80 31.25
C GLY A 115 16.90 -31.77 30.15
N ALA A 116 16.77 -30.50 30.48
CA ALA A 116 17.55 -29.44 29.82
C ALA A 116 17.65 -28.18 30.70
N VAL A 117 18.87 -27.80 30.88
CA VAL A 117 19.45 -26.72 31.65
C VAL A 117 18.77 -25.37 31.34
N ARG A 118 18.29 -24.70 32.37
CA ARG A 118 17.77 -23.33 32.34
C ARG A 118 18.93 -22.34 32.20
N THR A 119 19.13 -21.78 31.01
CA THR A 119 19.96 -20.60 30.87
C THR A 119 19.07 -19.39 31.14
N VAL A 120 19.28 -18.76 32.29
CA VAL A 120 18.65 -17.53 32.70
C VAL A 120 19.33 -16.36 31.94
N ILE A 121 18.64 -15.78 31.01
CA ILE A 121 19.07 -14.51 30.40
C ILE A 121 18.47 -13.38 31.25
N GLN A 122 19.34 -12.67 31.98
CA GLN A 122 18.98 -11.47 32.73
C GLN A 122 18.60 -10.33 31.80
N PRO A 123 17.54 -9.54 32.08
CA PRO A 123 17.23 -8.34 31.33
C PRO A 123 18.24 -7.22 31.65
N PRO A 124 18.57 -6.34 30.68
CA PRO A 124 19.47 -5.21 30.91
C PRO A 124 18.81 -4.15 31.80
N ARG A 125 19.63 -3.57 32.67
CA ARG A 125 19.27 -2.52 33.62
C ARG A 125 18.88 -1.21 32.93
N PRO A 126 17.93 -0.42 33.46
CA PRO A 126 17.61 0.92 32.98
C PRO A 126 18.63 1.94 33.54
N GLY A 127 19.13 2.79 32.68
CA GLY A 127 20.00 3.90 33.09
C GLY A 127 20.72 4.59 31.96
N GLN A 128 20.03 5.42 31.18
CA GLN A 128 20.66 6.56 30.54
C GLN A 128 19.66 7.73 30.48
N PRO A 129 20.10 8.95 30.85
CA PRO A 129 19.23 10.13 30.91
C PRO A 129 18.91 10.67 29.52
N PRO A 130 17.77 11.39 29.37
CA PRO A 130 17.37 11.95 28.08
C PRO A 130 18.27 13.13 27.66
N PRO A 131 18.45 13.35 26.37
CA PRO A 131 19.22 14.48 25.87
C PRO A 131 18.49 15.80 26.16
N ARG A 132 19.29 16.81 26.53
CA ARG A 132 18.90 18.15 26.95
C ARG A 132 18.09 18.87 25.87
N ARG A 133 16.99 19.48 26.31
CA ARG A 133 16.24 20.48 25.53
C ARG A 133 17.15 21.66 25.21
N PHE A 134 17.27 21.97 23.94
CA PHE A 134 17.76 23.26 23.49
C PHE A 134 16.58 24.25 23.50
N ASN A 135 16.59 25.15 24.47
CA ASN A 135 15.80 26.37 24.40
C ASN A 135 16.58 27.36 23.54
N GLY A 136 16.10 27.60 22.35
CA GLY A 136 16.53 28.69 21.48
C GLY A 136 15.34 29.58 21.22
N THR A 137 15.39 30.77 21.75
CA THR A 137 14.44 31.85 21.64
C THR A 137 14.48 32.54 20.27
N ALA A 138 13.31 33.05 19.90
CA ALA A 138 13.02 34.26 19.12
C ALA A 138 13.24 34.24 17.60
N GLU A 139 12.11 34.25 16.91
CA GLU A 139 11.68 35.24 15.92
C GLU A 139 12.73 35.70 14.89
N GLU A 140 12.65 35.07 13.72
CA GLU A 140 12.84 35.81 12.48
C GLU A 140 11.84 35.29 11.45
N ARG A 141 10.78 36.08 11.25
CA ARG A 141 9.82 35.89 10.16
C ARG A 141 10.55 36.26 8.85
N ILE A 142 11.23 35.29 8.28
CA ILE A 142 11.65 35.39 6.89
C ILE A 142 10.44 35.06 6.04
N GLY A 143 9.91 36.07 5.34
CA GLY A 143 8.83 35.89 4.39
C GLY A 143 9.18 34.81 3.39
N VAL A 144 8.39 33.75 3.37
CA VAL A 144 8.45 32.73 2.32
C VAL A 144 8.07 33.43 1.02
N PRO A 145 8.95 33.46 0.00
CA PRO A 145 8.56 34.02 -1.30
C PRO A 145 7.41 33.16 -1.82
N GLN A 146 6.28 33.79 -2.05
CA GLN A 146 5.14 33.21 -2.71
C GLN A 146 5.62 32.73 -4.09
N ALA A 147 5.74 31.40 -4.27
CA ALA A 147 6.18 30.83 -5.52
C ALA A 147 5.24 31.33 -6.62
N ALA A 148 5.82 31.93 -7.65
CA ALA A 148 5.13 32.37 -8.83
C ALA A 148 4.33 31.19 -9.41
N PRO A 149 3.11 31.41 -9.98
CA PRO A 149 2.35 30.34 -10.62
C PRO A 149 3.23 29.70 -11.69
N PRO A 150 3.25 28.33 -11.77
CA PRO A 150 4.05 27.65 -12.77
C PRO A 150 3.66 28.15 -14.18
N PRO A 151 4.63 28.30 -15.10
CA PRO A 151 4.37 28.76 -16.45
C PRO A 151 3.32 27.87 -17.13
N PRO A 152 2.45 28.41 -18.02
CA PRO A 152 1.46 27.64 -18.71
C PRO A 152 2.10 26.47 -19.44
N GLN A 153 1.73 25.25 -19.06
CA GLN A 153 2.28 24.05 -19.66
C GLN A 153 1.71 23.93 -21.09
N PRO A 154 2.58 23.71 -22.10
CA PRO A 154 2.11 23.57 -23.47
C PRO A 154 1.21 22.34 -23.61
N ALA A 155 0.22 22.42 -24.51
CA ALA A 155 -0.77 21.38 -24.76
C ALA A 155 -0.13 20.02 -25.08
N GLY A 156 -0.14 19.11 -24.12
CA GLY A 156 0.36 17.74 -24.21
C GLY A 156 0.26 17.10 -22.83
N ARG A 157 -0.12 15.81 -22.78
CA ARG A 157 -0.20 15.09 -21.50
C ARG A 157 1.18 14.67 -21.04
N ASN A 158 1.45 14.78 -19.74
CA ASN A 158 2.72 14.44 -19.14
C ASN A 158 2.66 13.06 -18.49
N ALA A 159 3.67 12.23 -18.71
CA ALA A 159 3.83 10.93 -18.08
C ALA A 159 5.14 10.88 -17.26
N LEU A 160 5.05 10.44 -16.01
CA LEU A 160 6.21 10.13 -15.17
C LEU A 160 6.47 8.63 -15.24
N LEU A 161 7.70 8.26 -15.56
CA LEU A 161 8.18 6.87 -15.61
C LEU A 161 9.08 6.65 -14.41
N VAL A 162 8.77 5.65 -13.60
CA VAL A 162 9.51 5.35 -12.36
C VAL A 162 9.95 3.89 -12.39
N ASP A 163 11.26 3.68 -12.49
CA ASP A 163 11.88 2.36 -12.56
C ASP A 163 13.38 2.53 -12.23
N ASP A 164 13.99 1.64 -11.47
CA ASP A 164 15.42 1.72 -11.15
C ASP A 164 16.31 1.30 -12.34
N SER A 165 15.72 0.69 -13.36
CA SER A 165 16.39 0.29 -14.60
C SER A 165 16.29 1.36 -15.68
N GLU A 166 17.40 2.03 -15.98
CA GLU A 166 17.47 2.99 -17.10
C GLU A 166 17.08 2.38 -18.46
N VAL A 167 17.32 1.08 -18.64
CA VAL A 167 16.93 0.35 -19.84
C VAL A 167 15.40 0.22 -19.91
N ALA A 168 14.75 -0.12 -18.80
CA ALA A 168 13.30 -0.21 -18.73
C ALA A 168 12.64 1.16 -18.95
N LEU A 169 13.20 2.22 -18.37
CA LEU A 169 12.73 3.60 -18.57
C LEU A 169 12.78 4.00 -20.05
N ARG A 170 13.89 3.76 -20.73
CA ARG A 170 14.03 4.08 -22.17
C ARG A 170 13.09 3.23 -23.04
N PHE A 171 12.93 1.96 -22.70
CA PHE A 171 12.01 1.08 -23.42
C PHE A 171 10.57 1.59 -23.28
N LEU A 172 10.11 1.89 -22.06
CA LEU A 172 8.76 2.40 -21.83
C LEU A 172 8.55 3.77 -22.49
N GLU A 173 9.55 4.66 -22.44
CA GLU A 173 9.52 5.95 -23.13
C GLU A 173 9.32 5.78 -24.64
N SER A 174 10.05 4.84 -25.28
CA SER A 174 9.90 4.54 -26.71
C SER A 174 8.49 4.04 -27.06
N LYS A 175 7.87 3.27 -26.17
CA LYS A 175 6.50 2.76 -26.33
C LYS A 175 5.43 3.85 -26.18
N LEU A 176 5.70 4.90 -25.40
CA LEU A 176 4.78 6.02 -25.17
C LEU A 176 4.92 7.14 -26.23
N GLN A 177 6.04 7.19 -26.95
CA GLN A 177 6.30 8.20 -27.97
C GLN A 177 5.20 8.28 -29.05
N PRO A 178 4.65 7.16 -29.59
CA PRO A 178 3.58 7.20 -30.60
C PRO A 178 2.28 7.83 -30.11
N TYR A 179 2.10 7.95 -28.79
CA TYR A 179 0.91 8.54 -28.16
C TYR A 179 1.07 10.03 -27.85
N GLY A 180 2.22 10.63 -28.21
CA GLY A 180 2.48 12.07 -27.99
C GLY A 180 2.59 12.47 -26.51
N LEU A 181 2.87 11.52 -25.62
CA LEU A 181 3.09 11.80 -24.21
C LEU A 181 4.49 12.39 -23.98
N ARG A 182 4.56 13.44 -23.16
CA ARG A 182 5.82 14.00 -22.68
C ARG A 182 6.27 13.22 -21.47
N THR A 183 7.36 12.51 -21.60
CA THR A 183 7.87 11.66 -20.54
C THR A 183 8.90 12.37 -19.66
N ALA A 184 8.93 12.00 -18.41
CA ALA A 184 10.02 12.27 -17.48
C ALA A 184 10.35 11.00 -16.73
N ARG A 185 11.60 10.83 -16.34
CA ARG A 185 12.13 9.61 -15.74
C ARG A 185 12.61 9.85 -14.34
N ALA A 186 12.32 8.91 -13.43
CA ALA A 186 12.80 8.87 -12.06
C ALA A 186 13.29 7.46 -11.75
N GLY A 187 14.48 7.33 -11.19
CA GLY A 187 15.08 6.04 -10.81
C GLY A 187 14.74 5.63 -9.37
N THR A 188 14.12 6.49 -8.59
CA THR A 188 13.77 6.22 -7.19
C THR A 188 12.44 6.88 -6.80
N SER A 189 11.83 6.40 -5.73
CA SER A 189 10.62 7.00 -5.16
C SER A 189 10.83 8.45 -4.71
N VAL A 190 12.03 8.80 -4.22
CA VAL A 190 12.36 10.18 -3.80
C VAL A 190 12.33 11.12 -4.99
N GLN A 191 13.01 10.77 -6.08
CA GLN A 191 13.00 11.55 -7.32
C GLN A 191 11.57 11.71 -7.88
N ALA A 192 10.79 10.61 -7.88
CA ALA A 192 9.40 10.63 -8.33
C ALA A 192 8.54 11.61 -7.51
N ILE A 193 8.62 11.57 -6.17
CA ILE A 193 7.89 12.48 -5.29
C ILE A 193 8.30 13.93 -5.52
N GLU A 194 9.60 14.20 -5.66
CA GLU A 194 10.10 15.55 -5.94
C GLU A 194 9.54 16.10 -7.25
N MET A 195 9.55 15.30 -8.32
CA MET A 195 8.98 15.68 -9.62
C MET A 195 7.47 15.90 -9.55
N LEU A 196 6.73 15.05 -8.83
CA LEU A 196 5.29 15.19 -8.63
C LEU A 196 4.90 16.47 -7.86
N ARG A 197 5.78 16.94 -6.97
CA ARG A 197 5.59 18.21 -6.25
C ARG A 197 5.88 19.44 -7.11
N GLN A 198 6.79 19.33 -8.07
CA GLN A 198 7.23 20.45 -8.91
C GLN A 198 6.31 20.69 -10.11
N ARG A 199 5.70 19.64 -10.66
CA ARG A 199 4.86 19.73 -11.85
C ARG A 199 3.76 18.67 -11.88
N ARG A 200 2.72 18.96 -12.65
CA ARG A 200 1.61 18.04 -12.88
C ARG A 200 1.99 16.96 -13.87
N PHE A 201 1.61 15.73 -13.54
CA PHE A 201 1.58 14.58 -14.45
C PHE A 201 0.15 14.09 -14.61
N ASP A 202 -0.19 13.62 -15.80
CA ASP A 202 -1.49 13.02 -16.11
C ASP A 202 -1.41 11.49 -15.95
N PHE A 203 -0.22 10.91 -16.17
CA PHE A 203 0.07 9.49 -16.02
C PHE A 203 1.33 9.27 -15.18
N VAL A 204 1.32 8.19 -14.41
CA VAL A 204 2.50 7.65 -13.73
C VAL A 204 2.60 6.17 -14.04
N PHE A 205 3.67 5.75 -14.69
CA PHE A 205 4.03 4.35 -14.88
C PHE A 205 5.08 4.00 -13.85
N LEU A 206 4.81 3.01 -13.02
CA LEU A 206 5.53 2.79 -11.80
C LEU A 206 5.91 1.32 -11.66
N ASP A 207 7.22 1.04 -11.64
CA ASP A 207 7.71 -0.29 -11.30
C ASP A 207 7.44 -0.59 -9.82
N ILE A 208 7.10 -1.83 -9.53
CA ILE A 208 6.86 -2.28 -8.15
C ILE A 208 8.19 -2.40 -7.40
N GLU A 209 9.24 -2.91 -8.05
CA GLU A 209 10.55 -3.15 -7.46
C GLU A 209 11.52 -2.01 -7.79
N LEU A 210 11.55 -0.96 -6.96
CA LEU A 210 12.40 0.23 -7.17
C LEU A 210 13.83 0.10 -6.61
N GLY A 211 14.28 -1.13 -6.33
CA GLY A 211 15.64 -1.39 -5.85
C GLY A 211 15.94 -0.83 -4.44
N GLN A 212 17.15 -1.11 -3.95
CA GLN A 212 17.53 -0.79 -2.56
C GLN A 212 17.77 0.71 -2.30
N GLN A 213 17.96 1.51 -3.34
CA GLN A 213 18.16 2.97 -3.21
C GLN A 213 16.86 3.74 -3.04
N SER A 214 15.72 3.08 -3.20
CA SER A 214 14.40 3.66 -3.05
C SER A 214 13.83 3.35 -1.67
N PRO A 215 13.53 4.36 -0.83
CA PRO A 215 12.96 4.13 0.51
C PRO A 215 11.51 3.59 0.46
N LEU A 216 10.81 3.76 -0.66
CA LEU A 216 9.49 3.19 -0.90
C LEU A 216 9.55 2.26 -2.10
N ASP A 217 8.85 1.11 -2.02
CA ASP A 217 8.52 0.31 -3.19
C ASP A 217 7.42 0.99 -4.03
N GLY A 218 7.16 0.46 -5.24
CA GLY A 218 6.17 1.05 -6.12
C GLY A 218 4.74 0.99 -5.57
N ILE A 219 4.40 0.00 -4.78
CA ILE A 219 3.06 -0.13 -4.17
C ILE A 219 2.85 0.96 -3.12
N ALA A 220 3.84 1.19 -2.25
CA ALA A 220 3.78 2.25 -1.24
C ALA A 220 3.76 3.64 -1.90
N LEU A 221 4.55 3.85 -2.96
CA LEU A 221 4.54 5.10 -3.72
C LEU A 221 3.19 5.32 -4.44
N CYS A 222 2.61 4.29 -5.07
CA CYS A 222 1.28 4.33 -5.66
C CYS A 222 0.25 4.80 -4.62
N HIS A 223 0.24 4.19 -3.44
CA HIS A 223 -0.67 4.55 -2.37
C HIS A 223 -0.51 6.02 -1.93
N GLN A 224 0.72 6.53 -1.79
CA GLN A 224 0.96 7.94 -1.45
C GLN A 224 0.45 8.89 -2.54
N ILE A 225 0.64 8.56 -3.82
CA ILE A 225 0.14 9.33 -4.95
C ILE A 225 -1.40 9.37 -4.92
N LYS A 226 -2.04 8.22 -4.79
CA LYS A 226 -3.51 8.10 -4.83
C LYS A 226 -4.20 8.72 -3.60
N ARG A 227 -3.49 8.88 -2.49
CA ARG A 227 -3.93 9.62 -1.30
C ARG A 227 -3.55 11.11 -1.34
N ALA A 228 -3.04 11.60 -2.46
CA ALA A 228 -2.55 12.97 -2.64
C ALA A 228 -1.44 13.41 -1.66
N GLN A 229 -0.78 12.46 -0.98
CA GLN A 229 0.30 12.77 -0.02
C GLN A 229 1.60 13.18 -0.72
N ALA A 230 1.80 12.70 -1.95
CA ALA A 230 2.94 13.05 -2.80
C ALA A 230 2.69 14.24 -3.72
N LEU A 231 1.49 14.84 -3.69
CA LEU A 231 1.05 15.89 -4.61
C LEU A 231 0.80 17.22 -3.89
N PRO A 232 0.92 18.37 -4.59
CA PRO A 232 0.44 19.65 -4.09
C PRO A 232 -1.06 19.62 -3.83
N ALA A 233 -1.51 20.38 -2.82
CA ALA A 233 -2.92 20.45 -2.46
C ALA A 233 -3.77 20.94 -3.65
N GLY A 234 -4.88 20.23 -3.92
CA GLY A 234 -5.81 20.57 -5.00
C GLY A 234 -5.38 20.11 -6.40
N GLN A 235 -4.23 19.45 -6.54
CA GLN A 235 -3.82 18.87 -7.82
C GLN A 235 -4.65 17.62 -8.11
N PRO A 236 -5.18 17.45 -9.36
CA PRO A 236 -5.88 16.24 -9.74
C PRO A 236 -4.94 15.03 -9.70
N LEU A 237 -5.47 13.88 -9.27
CA LEU A 237 -4.71 12.64 -9.21
C LEU A 237 -4.33 12.16 -10.61
N PRO A 238 -3.08 11.73 -10.82
CA PRO A 238 -2.68 11.09 -12.06
C PRO A 238 -3.27 9.69 -12.17
N VAL A 239 -3.36 9.19 -13.39
CA VAL A 239 -3.57 7.77 -13.68
C VAL A 239 -2.29 7.02 -13.32
N VAL A 240 -2.37 6.12 -12.37
CA VAL A 240 -1.22 5.32 -11.91
C VAL A 240 -1.32 3.90 -12.48
N THR A 241 -0.37 3.52 -13.31
CA THR A 241 -0.22 2.17 -13.86
C THR A 241 0.98 1.49 -13.23
N LEU A 242 0.77 0.39 -12.53
CA LEU A 242 1.85 -0.45 -12.05
C LEU A 242 2.40 -1.32 -13.17
N VAL A 243 3.71 -1.44 -13.25
CA VAL A 243 4.42 -2.27 -14.22
C VAL A 243 5.33 -3.23 -13.46
N SER A 244 5.23 -4.54 -13.65
CA SER A 244 5.97 -5.50 -12.84
C SER A 244 6.44 -6.71 -13.63
N ALA A 245 7.63 -7.23 -13.27
CA ALA A 245 8.12 -8.52 -13.78
C ALA A 245 7.31 -9.71 -13.23
N HIS A 246 6.69 -9.54 -12.07
CA HIS A 246 5.89 -10.56 -11.41
C HIS A 246 4.40 -10.21 -11.53
N ALA A 247 3.73 -10.72 -12.58
CA ALA A 247 2.31 -10.46 -12.83
C ALA A 247 1.42 -11.53 -12.18
N THR A 248 1.65 -11.83 -10.88
CA THR A 248 0.79 -12.78 -10.15
C THR A 248 -0.57 -12.14 -9.80
N ASP A 249 -1.59 -12.97 -9.60
CA ASP A 249 -2.90 -12.49 -9.15
C ASP A 249 -2.81 -11.76 -7.79
N ILE A 250 -1.86 -12.17 -6.96
CA ILE A 250 -1.58 -11.53 -5.67
C ILE A 250 -1.05 -10.11 -5.85
N ASP A 251 -0.09 -9.90 -6.77
CA ASP A 251 0.47 -8.58 -7.03
C ASP A 251 -0.57 -7.64 -7.64
N ARG A 252 -1.44 -8.16 -8.50
CA ARG A 252 -2.58 -7.41 -9.03
C ARG A 252 -3.52 -6.95 -7.92
N VAL A 253 -3.83 -7.82 -6.95
CA VAL A 253 -4.66 -7.46 -5.79
C VAL A 253 -3.97 -6.41 -4.92
N ARG A 254 -2.66 -6.55 -4.67
CA ARG A 254 -1.88 -5.55 -3.90
C ARG A 254 -1.87 -4.18 -4.59
N GLY A 255 -1.63 -4.16 -5.91
CA GLY A 255 -1.66 -2.93 -6.70
C GLY A 255 -3.04 -2.26 -6.68
N ALA A 256 -4.09 -3.06 -6.84
CA ALA A 256 -5.46 -2.58 -6.74
C ALA A 256 -5.77 -1.99 -5.36
N LEU A 257 -5.35 -2.63 -4.26
CA LEU A 257 -5.52 -2.12 -2.90
C LEU A 257 -4.71 -0.84 -2.63
N ALA A 258 -3.60 -0.64 -3.33
CA ALA A 258 -2.85 0.62 -3.31
C ALA A 258 -3.54 1.75 -4.10
N GLY A 259 -4.60 1.43 -4.84
CA GLY A 259 -5.38 2.38 -5.64
C GLY A 259 -4.87 2.57 -7.07
N ALA A 260 -4.04 1.68 -7.59
CA ALA A 260 -3.60 1.72 -8.98
C ALA A 260 -4.80 1.61 -9.94
N ASP A 261 -4.76 2.38 -11.03
CA ASP A 261 -5.82 2.38 -12.06
C ASP A 261 -5.63 1.22 -13.05
N ALA A 262 -4.38 0.78 -13.25
CA ALA A 262 -4.05 -0.32 -14.14
C ALA A 262 -2.81 -1.10 -13.66
N TYR A 263 -2.65 -2.30 -14.18
CA TYR A 263 -1.51 -3.19 -13.93
C TYR A 263 -1.04 -3.82 -15.23
N LEU A 264 0.25 -3.67 -15.55
CA LEU A 264 0.89 -4.23 -16.74
C LEU A 264 2.04 -5.16 -16.33
N GLY A 265 2.14 -6.31 -17.00
CA GLY A 265 3.26 -7.24 -16.82
C GLY A 265 4.47 -6.87 -17.67
N LYS A 266 5.68 -7.16 -17.22
CA LYS A 266 6.90 -7.20 -18.03
C LYS A 266 7.08 -8.64 -18.58
N PRO A 267 7.34 -8.87 -19.87
CA PRO A 267 7.53 -7.87 -20.92
C PRO A 267 6.21 -7.16 -21.26
N LEU A 268 6.32 -5.85 -21.52
CA LEU A 268 5.16 -5.00 -21.76
C LEU A 268 4.40 -5.40 -23.03
N ASP A 269 3.12 -5.71 -22.88
CA ASP A 269 2.22 -5.97 -24.00
C ASP A 269 1.72 -4.64 -24.59
N ASP A 270 1.97 -4.42 -25.89
CA ASP A 270 1.61 -3.18 -26.58
C ASP A 270 0.08 -2.97 -26.63
N ARG A 271 -0.72 -4.05 -26.70
CA ARG A 271 -2.19 -3.95 -26.72
C ARG A 271 -2.72 -3.56 -25.35
N ALA A 272 -2.16 -4.16 -24.29
CA ALA A 272 -2.52 -3.82 -22.92
C ALA A 272 -2.17 -2.36 -22.58
N LEU A 273 -0.98 -1.89 -22.99
CA LEU A 273 -0.59 -0.49 -22.86
C LEU A 273 -1.53 0.44 -23.63
N ALA A 274 -1.83 0.12 -24.89
CA ALA A 274 -2.75 0.90 -25.71
C ALA A 274 -4.14 0.99 -25.06
N GLN A 275 -4.65 -0.12 -24.51
CA GLN A 275 -5.94 -0.16 -23.84
C GLN A 275 -5.98 0.78 -22.64
N VAL A 276 -4.97 0.72 -21.75
CA VAL A 276 -4.85 1.64 -20.60
C VAL A 276 -4.88 3.10 -21.05
N LEU A 277 -4.15 3.45 -22.09
CA LEU A 277 -4.09 4.81 -22.61
C LEU A 277 -5.43 5.25 -23.20
N VAL A 278 -6.09 4.38 -23.97
CA VAL A 278 -7.41 4.64 -24.59
C VAL A 278 -8.50 4.82 -23.51
N ASP A 279 -8.52 3.97 -22.50
CA ASP A 279 -9.48 4.05 -21.39
C ASP A 279 -9.40 5.39 -20.65
N HIS A 280 -8.21 6.01 -20.67
CA HIS A 280 -7.95 7.33 -20.08
C HIS A 280 -7.86 8.45 -21.14
N GLY A 281 -8.40 8.22 -22.34
CA GLY A 281 -8.62 9.25 -23.37
C GLY A 281 -7.37 9.67 -24.14
N VAL A 282 -6.34 8.80 -24.22
CA VAL A 282 -5.16 8.99 -25.10
C VAL A 282 -5.28 8.03 -26.28
N LYS A 283 -5.23 8.56 -27.49
CA LYS A 283 -5.19 7.78 -28.74
C LYS A 283 -3.80 7.86 -29.34
N ALA A 284 -3.35 6.78 -29.98
CA ALA A 284 -2.14 6.86 -30.78
C ALA A 284 -2.29 7.96 -31.84
N ALA A 285 -1.24 8.75 -32.05
CA ALA A 285 -1.19 9.63 -33.20
C ALA A 285 -1.29 8.76 -34.45
N ALA A 286 -2.14 9.16 -35.41
CA ALA A 286 -2.20 8.48 -36.73
C ALA A 286 -0.78 8.46 -37.30
N PRO A 287 -0.31 7.33 -37.87
CA PRO A 287 0.97 7.31 -38.55
C PRO A 287 0.96 8.35 -39.65
N ALA A 288 1.98 9.23 -39.65
CA ALA A 288 2.16 10.27 -40.67
C ALA A 288 2.49 9.66 -42.03
#